data_cdf9d02f29ab49d585d88fa80346cdde
#
_entry.id   cdf9d02f29ab49d585d88fa80346cdde
#
_cell.length_a   1.000
_cell.length_b   1.000
_cell.length_c   1.000
_cell.angle_alpha   90.00
_cell.angle_beta   90.00
_cell.angle_gamma   90.00
#
_symmetry.space_group_name_H-M   'P 1'
#
loop_
_entity.id
_entity.type
_entity.pdbx_description
1 polymer ?
#
loop_
_entity_poly.entity_id
_entity_poly.type
_entity_poly.pdbx_seq_one_letter_code
_entity_poly.pdbx_strand_id
1 'polypeptide(L)'
;MNLGTQYKFILLTGNAFQAFLRREDQEALFESVKRHLAPHGVFAFETRNPSGHDLTSQAEEEFDQSYTSVEGYLVSVSFKQTYNPLAQTIYWTSYRRWNDGKDNHVKETHIACRFTHPQELEALLHYNGFQIMQQYGNWDKSGLFVTSPSIITLCTVK
;
A
#
# COMPACT_ATOMS: atom_id res chain seq x y z
N MET A 1 -18.02 8.31 -3.60
CA MET A 1 -18.63 7.58 -4.74
C MET A 1 -19.85 6.83 -4.25
N ASN A 2 -20.93 6.74 -5.04
CA ASN A 2 -22.10 5.91 -4.75
C ASN A 2 -22.42 5.11 -6.03
N LEU A 3 -22.32 3.76 -5.94
CA LEU A 3 -22.54 2.85 -7.07
C LEU A 3 -23.99 2.37 -7.18
N GLY A 4 -24.86 2.75 -6.21
CA GLY A 4 -26.26 2.33 -6.19
C GLY A 4 -26.51 0.84 -5.97
N THR A 5 -25.47 0.07 -5.61
CA THR A 5 -25.56 -1.38 -5.38
C THR A 5 -24.68 -1.80 -4.19
N GLN A 6 -24.97 -2.97 -3.65
CA GLN A 6 -24.19 -3.57 -2.56
C GLN A 6 -23.56 -4.89 -3.01
N TYR A 7 -22.40 -5.19 -2.43
CA TYR A 7 -21.57 -6.35 -2.76
C TYR A 7 -21.36 -7.23 -1.55
N LYS A 8 -21.40 -8.54 -1.73
CA LYS A 8 -21.05 -9.50 -0.66
C LYS A 8 -19.57 -9.55 -0.35
N PHE A 9 -18.75 -9.12 -1.31
CA PHE A 9 -17.30 -9.10 -1.16
C PHE A 9 -16.74 -7.85 -1.84
N ILE A 10 -15.94 -7.09 -1.08
CA ILE A 10 -15.17 -5.95 -1.57
C ILE A 10 -13.70 -6.23 -1.31
N LEU A 11 -12.87 -6.04 -2.31
CA LEU A 11 -11.43 -6.32 -2.25
C LEU A 11 -10.62 -5.08 -2.63
N LEU A 12 -9.59 -4.80 -1.83
CA LEU A 12 -8.60 -3.75 -2.10
C LEU A 12 -7.19 -4.36 -2.02
N THR A 13 -6.54 -4.56 -3.16
CA THR A 13 -5.23 -5.22 -3.29
C THR A 13 -4.12 -4.27 -3.72
N GLY A 14 -2.90 -4.80 -3.88
CA GLY A 14 -1.74 -4.05 -4.36
C GLY A 14 -1.26 -3.01 -3.37
N ASN A 15 -1.44 -3.24 -2.08
CA ASN A 15 -1.13 -2.27 -1.02
C ASN A 15 -1.80 -0.90 -1.21
N ALA A 16 -2.91 -0.84 -1.95
CA ALA A 16 -3.58 0.42 -2.28
C ALA A 16 -4.08 1.17 -1.04
N PHE A 17 -4.29 0.48 0.09
CA PHE A 17 -4.64 1.12 1.37
C PHE A 17 -3.57 2.14 1.82
N GLN A 18 -2.30 1.91 1.50
CA GLN A 18 -1.20 2.81 1.86
C GLN A 18 -1.21 4.15 1.13
N ALA A 19 -1.98 4.28 0.03
CA ALA A 19 -2.15 5.53 -0.69
C ALA A 19 -3.03 6.55 0.06
N PHE A 20 -3.81 6.10 1.04
CA PHE A 20 -4.60 6.97 1.91
C PHE A 20 -3.71 7.51 3.03
N LEU A 21 -3.04 8.62 2.76
CA LEU A 21 -2.00 9.17 3.64
C LEU A 21 -2.56 9.82 4.91
N ARG A 22 -3.78 10.33 4.86
CA ARG A 22 -4.42 10.99 6.00
C ARG A 22 -5.50 10.10 6.60
N ARG A 23 -5.73 10.27 7.90
CA ARG A 23 -6.80 9.55 8.61
C ARG A 23 -8.16 9.78 7.96
N GLU A 24 -8.45 11.02 7.58
CA GLU A 24 -9.72 11.40 6.96
C GLU A 24 -9.97 10.66 5.64
N ASP A 25 -8.92 10.41 4.87
CA ASP A 25 -9.00 9.66 3.62
C ASP A 25 -9.27 8.17 3.89
N GLN A 26 -8.65 7.60 4.94
CA GLN A 26 -8.91 6.22 5.38
C GLN A 26 -10.33 6.06 5.92
N GLU A 27 -10.81 7.01 6.73
CA GLU A 27 -12.20 7.04 7.22
C GLU A 27 -13.20 7.15 6.06
N ALA A 28 -12.93 8.01 5.07
CA ALA A 28 -13.77 8.15 3.88
C ALA A 28 -13.83 6.85 3.04
N LEU A 29 -12.71 6.10 2.96
CA LEU A 29 -12.70 4.76 2.36
C LEU A 29 -13.65 3.83 3.12
N PHE A 30 -13.52 3.73 4.45
CA PHE A 30 -14.36 2.85 5.26
C PHE A 30 -15.83 3.22 5.17
N GLU A 31 -16.19 4.50 5.18
CA GLU A 31 -17.55 4.97 4.96
C GLU A 31 -18.07 4.57 3.55
N SER A 32 -17.21 4.64 2.54
CA SER A 32 -17.56 4.17 1.20
C SER A 32 -17.79 2.66 1.18
N VAL A 33 -16.91 1.88 1.82
CA VAL A 33 -17.04 0.43 1.93
C VAL A 33 -18.34 0.06 2.65
N LYS A 34 -18.66 0.67 3.79
CA LYS A 34 -19.91 0.41 4.55
C LYS A 34 -21.15 0.59 3.69
N ARG A 35 -21.22 1.64 2.89
CA ARG A 35 -22.37 1.89 1.99
C ARG A 35 -22.56 0.84 0.91
N HIS A 36 -21.47 0.22 0.47
CA HIS A 36 -21.48 -0.73 -0.62
C HIS A 36 -21.36 -2.19 -0.20
N LEU A 37 -21.12 -2.45 1.09
CA LEU A 37 -21.05 -3.81 1.61
C LEU A 37 -22.47 -4.29 1.97
N ALA A 38 -22.87 -5.43 1.40
CA ALA A 38 -24.14 -6.07 1.73
C ALA A 38 -24.14 -6.56 3.21
N PRO A 39 -25.31 -6.80 3.81
CA PRO A 39 -25.39 -7.43 5.13
C PRO A 39 -24.57 -8.74 5.15
N HIS A 40 -23.75 -8.92 6.17
CA HIS A 40 -22.80 -10.03 6.31
C HIS A 40 -21.75 -10.13 5.19
N GLY A 41 -21.57 -9.07 4.42
CA GLY A 41 -20.50 -8.98 3.42
C GLY A 41 -19.13 -8.86 4.06
N VAL A 42 -18.09 -9.20 3.28
CA VAL A 42 -16.69 -9.15 3.73
C VAL A 42 -15.94 -8.11 2.92
N PHE A 43 -15.23 -7.24 3.63
CA PHE A 43 -14.21 -6.38 3.07
C PHE A 43 -12.84 -7.01 3.35
N ALA A 44 -12.08 -7.28 2.31
CA ALA A 44 -10.72 -7.79 2.39
C ALA A 44 -9.75 -6.76 1.80
N PHE A 45 -8.68 -6.48 2.51
CA PHE A 45 -7.63 -5.59 2.01
C PHE A 45 -6.27 -5.97 2.56
N GLU A 46 -5.24 -5.52 1.85
CA GLU A 46 -3.86 -5.67 2.28
C GLU A 46 -3.18 -4.33 2.49
N THR A 47 -2.24 -4.33 3.41
CA THR A 47 -1.22 -3.29 3.56
C THR A 47 0.11 -3.96 3.85
N ARG A 48 1.22 -3.31 3.47
CA ARG A 48 2.55 -3.82 3.80
C ARG A 48 2.74 -3.86 5.31
N ASN A 49 3.34 -4.92 5.81
CA ASN A 49 3.89 -4.95 7.16
C ASN A 49 5.31 -4.36 7.09
N PRO A 50 5.55 -3.13 7.61
CA PRO A 50 6.81 -2.46 7.37
C PRO A 50 7.96 -3.17 8.06
N SER A 51 9.04 -3.40 7.33
CA SER A 51 10.31 -3.91 7.84
C SER A 51 11.20 -2.78 8.37
N GLY A 52 12.31 -3.11 9.02
CA GLY A 52 13.28 -2.10 9.47
C GLY A 52 13.80 -1.22 8.33
N HIS A 53 14.00 -1.78 7.13
CA HIS A 53 14.43 -1.03 5.95
C HIS A 53 13.36 -0.02 5.48
N ASP A 54 12.08 -0.38 5.53
CA ASP A 54 10.98 0.52 5.15
C ASP A 54 10.85 1.73 6.09
N LEU A 55 11.34 1.61 7.33
CA LEU A 55 11.26 2.63 8.37
C LEU A 55 12.52 3.51 8.46
N THR A 56 13.36 3.49 7.43
CA THR A 56 14.60 4.27 7.37
C THR A 56 14.61 5.21 6.18
N SER A 57 15.38 6.29 6.30
CA SER A 57 15.65 7.19 5.19
C SER A 57 16.97 6.82 4.54
N GLN A 58 16.99 6.83 3.20
CA GLN A 58 18.17 6.60 2.38
C GLN A 58 18.35 7.77 1.41
N ALA A 59 19.29 8.65 1.75
CA ALA A 59 19.52 9.86 0.98
C ALA A 59 20.30 9.60 -0.33
N GLU A 60 21.14 8.57 -0.33
CA GLU A 60 21.86 8.15 -1.53
C GLU A 60 20.98 7.31 -2.43
N GLU A 61 21.24 7.42 -3.73
CA GLU A 61 20.51 6.68 -4.75
C GLU A 61 20.98 5.23 -4.77
N GLU A 62 20.07 4.30 -4.61
CA GLU A 62 20.33 2.87 -4.65
C GLU A 62 19.84 2.27 -5.97
N PHE A 63 20.69 1.45 -6.58
CA PHE A 63 20.31 0.67 -7.76
C PHE A 63 19.32 -0.42 -7.37
N ASP A 64 18.24 -0.53 -8.13
CA ASP A 64 17.20 -1.56 -7.95
C ASP A 64 17.33 -2.65 -9.00
N GLN A 65 17.16 -2.29 -10.27
CA GLN A 65 17.15 -3.25 -11.36
C GLN A 65 17.42 -2.60 -12.72
N SER A 66 17.57 -3.42 -13.74
CA SER A 66 17.52 -2.99 -15.12
C SER A 66 16.63 -3.89 -15.96
N TYR A 67 16.02 -3.32 -17.00
CA TYR A 67 15.19 -4.06 -17.94
C TYR A 67 15.31 -3.49 -19.35
N THR A 68 14.94 -4.27 -20.36
CA THR A 68 14.85 -3.79 -21.74
C THR A 68 13.45 -3.26 -22.02
N SER A 69 13.34 -2.01 -22.48
CA SER A 69 12.05 -1.42 -22.86
C SER A 69 11.49 -2.08 -24.15
N VAL A 70 10.23 -1.79 -24.46
CA VAL A 70 9.58 -2.28 -25.69
C VAL A 70 10.30 -1.77 -26.94
N GLU A 71 10.90 -0.59 -26.86
CA GLU A 71 11.71 0.02 -27.94
C GLU A 71 13.15 -0.56 -28.02
N GLY A 72 13.52 -1.46 -27.11
CA GLY A 72 14.82 -2.12 -27.10
C GLY A 72 15.92 -1.41 -26.31
N TYR A 73 15.61 -0.35 -25.56
CA TYR A 73 16.59 0.36 -24.73
C TYR A 73 16.82 -0.33 -23.40
N LEU A 74 18.07 -0.38 -22.96
CA LEU A 74 18.39 -0.78 -21.59
C LEU A 74 18.04 0.36 -20.64
N VAL A 75 17.07 0.12 -19.75
CA VAL A 75 16.63 1.07 -18.73
C VAL A 75 17.18 0.64 -17.38
N SER A 76 17.95 1.50 -16.71
CA SER A 76 18.35 1.30 -15.33
C SER A 76 17.36 2.01 -14.39
N VAL A 77 17.02 1.34 -13.30
CA VAL A 77 16.12 1.84 -12.26
C VAL A 77 16.91 1.96 -10.97
N SER A 78 16.77 3.09 -10.31
CA SER A 78 17.31 3.35 -8.99
C SER A 78 16.30 4.17 -8.19
N PHE A 79 16.46 4.24 -6.88
CA PHE A 79 15.54 4.95 -6.02
C PHE A 79 16.25 5.62 -4.82
N LYS A 80 15.58 6.60 -4.24
CA LYS A 80 15.83 7.18 -2.92
C LYS A 80 14.58 7.06 -2.09
N GLN A 81 14.75 7.00 -0.78
CA GLN A 81 13.61 7.00 0.13
C GLN A 81 13.82 7.93 1.33
N THR A 82 12.73 8.52 1.79
CA THR A 82 12.69 9.31 3.02
C THR A 82 11.50 8.85 3.85
N TYR A 83 11.76 8.45 5.09
CA TYR A 83 10.71 8.08 6.03
C TYR A 83 10.45 9.20 7.04
N ASN A 84 9.17 9.55 7.20
CA ASN A 84 8.71 10.46 8.23
C ASN A 84 7.99 9.68 9.33
N PRO A 85 8.60 9.47 10.51
CA PRO A 85 8.01 8.67 11.58
C PRO A 85 6.78 9.31 12.23
N LEU A 86 6.65 10.65 12.21
CA LEU A 86 5.48 11.33 12.76
C LEU A 86 4.24 11.14 11.89
N ALA A 87 4.42 11.13 10.57
CA ALA A 87 3.36 10.87 9.61
C ALA A 87 3.23 9.38 9.26
N GLN A 88 4.16 8.53 9.74
CA GLN A 88 4.27 7.11 9.35
C GLN A 88 4.31 6.92 7.82
N THR A 89 4.90 7.87 7.11
CA THR A 89 4.86 7.94 5.64
C THR A 89 6.25 7.82 5.07
N ILE A 90 6.39 6.92 4.11
CA ILE A 90 7.59 6.80 3.29
C ILE A 90 7.34 7.47 1.94
N TYR A 91 8.34 8.19 1.47
CA TYR A 91 8.37 8.85 0.17
C TYR A 91 9.47 8.20 -0.66
N TRP A 92 9.13 7.61 -1.78
CA TRP A 92 10.08 7.09 -2.76
C TRP A 92 10.17 8.01 -3.95
N THR A 93 11.41 8.26 -4.38
CA THR A 93 11.71 8.88 -5.67
C THR A 93 12.46 7.86 -6.50
N SER A 94 11.86 7.41 -7.60
CA SER A 94 12.46 6.46 -8.53
C SER A 94 12.94 7.17 -9.77
N TYR A 95 14.14 6.81 -10.22
CA TYR A 95 14.78 7.30 -11.42
C TYR A 95 14.88 6.17 -12.44
N ARG A 96 14.37 6.41 -13.65
CA ARG A 96 14.59 5.53 -14.79
C ARG A 96 15.48 6.24 -15.79
N ARG A 97 16.61 5.63 -16.13
CA ARG A 97 17.61 6.19 -17.02
C ARG A 97 17.84 5.26 -18.20
N TRP A 98 17.87 5.81 -19.39
CA TRP A 98 18.17 5.09 -20.61
C TRP A 98 18.86 6.00 -21.63
N ASN A 99 19.52 5.39 -22.62
CA ASN A 99 20.05 6.07 -23.79
C ASN A 99 19.33 5.53 -25.02
N ASP A 100 18.84 6.39 -25.89
CA ASP A 100 18.12 6.02 -27.11
C ASP A 100 19.03 5.96 -28.36
N GLY A 101 20.34 6.03 -28.14
CA GLY A 101 21.35 6.08 -29.20
C GLY A 101 21.71 7.49 -29.67
N LYS A 102 20.99 8.52 -29.21
CA LYS A 102 21.23 9.94 -29.44
C LYS A 102 21.43 10.70 -28.13
N ASP A 103 20.48 10.55 -27.22
CA ASP A 103 20.44 11.31 -26.00
C ASP A 103 20.29 10.40 -24.76
N ASN A 104 20.75 10.92 -23.61
CA ASN A 104 20.49 10.32 -22.30
C ASN A 104 19.18 10.88 -21.73
N HIS A 105 18.32 9.99 -21.30
CA HIS A 105 17.02 10.31 -20.74
C HIS A 105 16.96 9.93 -19.25
N VAL A 106 16.25 10.75 -18.48
CA VAL A 106 15.92 10.49 -17.08
C VAL A 106 14.43 10.74 -16.87
N LYS A 107 13.75 9.76 -16.32
CA LYS A 107 12.36 9.90 -15.85
C LYS A 107 12.33 9.73 -14.35
N GLU A 108 11.84 10.76 -13.65
CA GLU A 108 11.64 10.77 -12.22
C GLU A 108 10.17 10.53 -11.88
N THR A 109 9.90 9.70 -10.87
CA THR A 109 8.56 9.43 -10.36
C THR A 109 8.58 9.40 -8.84
N HIS A 110 7.51 9.95 -8.24
CA HIS A 110 7.35 10.01 -6.78
C HIS A 110 6.13 9.21 -6.35
N ILE A 111 6.27 8.52 -5.22
CA ILE A 111 5.16 7.84 -4.55
C ILE A 111 5.29 8.08 -3.04
N ALA A 112 4.15 8.27 -2.40
CA ALA A 112 4.07 8.32 -0.94
C ALA A 112 3.16 7.19 -0.45
N CYS A 113 3.58 6.48 0.59
CA CYS A 113 2.81 5.41 1.20
C CYS A 113 2.81 5.57 2.72
N ARG A 114 1.63 5.47 3.34
CA ARG A 114 1.51 5.45 4.79
C ARG A 114 1.53 4.01 5.30
N PHE A 115 2.32 3.77 6.33
CA PHE A 115 2.26 2.53 7.09
C PHE A 115 1.23 2.65 8.23
N THR A 116 0.32 1.69 8.28
CA THR A 116 -0.64 1.57 9.37
C THR A 116 -0.31 0.27 10.12
N HIS A 117 0.23 0.42 11.33
CA HIS A 117 0.66 -0.72 12.13
C HIS A 117 -0.54 -1.55 12.64
N PRO A 118 -0.37 -2.84 12.99
CA PRO A 118 -1.48 -3.73 13.34
C PRO A 118 -2.43 -3.18 14.40
N GLN A 119 -1.91 -2.62 15.49
CA GLN A 119 -2.74 -2.06 16.57
C GLN A 119 -3.48 -0.79 16.14
N GLU A 120 -2.86 0.07 15.36
CA GLU A 120 -3.51 1.25 14.78
C GLU A 120 -4.62 0.83 13.81
N LEU A 121 -4.35 -0.18 12.97
CA LEU A 121 -5.32 -0.72 12.02
C LEU A 121 -6.53 -1.32 12.74
N GLU A 122 -6.32 -2.06 13.82
CA GLU A 122 -7.38 -2.60 14.66
C GLU A 122 -8.25 -1.48 15.26
N ALA A 123 -7.63 -0.46 15.84
CA ALA A 123 -8.34 0.69 16.41
C ALA A 123 -9.12 1.45 15.32
N LEU A 124 -8.49 1.69 14.18
CA LEU A 124 -9.09 2.40 13.05
C LEU A 124 -10.34 1.66 12.54
N LEU A 125 -10.26 0.35 12.35
CA LEU A 125 -11.41 -0.48 11.96
C LEU A 125 -12.50 -0.48 13.02
N HIS A 126 -12.12 -0.66 14.29
CA HIS A 126 -13.08 -0.70 15.40
C HIS A 126 -13.91 0.58 15.49
N TYR A 127 -13.26 1.75 15.47
CA TYR A 127 -13.94 3.05 15.59
C TYR A 127 -14.71 3.43 14.31
N ASN A 128 -14.36 2.86 13.17
CA ASN A 128 -15.12 3.00 11.93
C ASN A 128 -16.24 1.94 11.77
N GLY A 129 -16.56 1.18 12.82
CA GLY A 129 -17.71 0.26 12.84
C GLY A 129 -17.46 -1.06 12.13
N PHE A 130 -16.20 -1.47 11.97
CA PHE A 130 -15.84 -2.80 11.47
C PHE A 130 -15.41 -3.74 12.58
N GLN A 131 -15.62 -5.02 12.34
CA GLN A 131 -15.10 -6.11 13.14
C GLN A 131 -14.13 -6.93 12.30
N ILE A 132 -12.90 -7.09 12.78
CA ILE A 132 -11.93 -7.98 12.15
C ILE A 132 -12.39 -9.42 12.35
N MET A 133 -12.48 -10.16 11.27
CA MET A 133 -12.79 -11.58 11.26
C MET A 133 -11.51 -12.41 11.32
N GLN A 134 -10.53 -12.05 10.48
CA GLN A 134 -9.24 -12.73 10.38
C GLN A 134 -8.15 -11.78 9.86
N GLN A 135 -6.92 -12.07 10.25
CA GLN A 135 -5.72 -11.44 9.70
C GLN A 135 -4.70 -12.49 9.33
N TYR A 136 -4.01 -12.25 8.20
CA TYR A 136 -2.97 -13.13 7.69
C TYR A 136 -1.71 -12.32 7.34
N GLY A 137 -0.57 -12.99 7.35
CA GLY A 137 0.71 -12.39 6.97
C GLY A 137 0.99 -12.44 5.48
N ASN A 138 0.25 -13.26 4.74
CA ASN A 138 0.38 -13.41 3.29
C ASN A 138 -0.91 -14.01 2.69
N TRP A 139 -1.05 -13.98 1.37
CA TRP A 139 -2.19 -14.50 0.63
C TRP A 139 -2.32 -16.03 0.65
N ASP A 140 -1.30 -16.76 1.08
CA ASP A 140 -1.35 -18.19 1.37
C ASP A 140 -2.06 -18.53 2.70
N LYS A 141 -2.57 -17.50 3.41
CA LYS A 141 -3.22 -17.57 4.72
C LYS A 141 -2.27 -17.97 5.86
N SER A 142 -0.98 -17.80 5.71
CA SER A 142 -0.03 -17.92 6.81
C SER A 142 -0.35 -16.90 7.92
N GLY A 143 -0.04 -17.26 9.17
CA GLY A 143 -0.25 -16.38 10.32
C GLY A 143 0.50 -15.04 10.19
N LEU A 144 -0.03 -14.02 10.83
CA LEU A 144 0.63 -12.71 10.89
C LEU A 144 1.74 -12.73 11.95
N PHE A 145 2.98 -12.52 11.51
CA PHE A 145 4.19 -12.45 12.33
C PHE A 145 4.95 -11.16 12.04
N VAL A 146 5.94 -10.83 12.88
CA VAL A 146 6.82 -9.66 12.67
C VAL A 146 7.51 -9.69 11.29
N THR A 147 7.85 -10.87 10.81
CA THR A 147 8.53 -11.07 9.52
C THR A 147 7.58 -11.23 8.33
N SER A 148 6.28 -11.16 8.55
CA SER A 148 5.31 -11.26 7.45
C SER A 148 5.44 -10.08 6.49
N PRO A 149 5.37 -10.29 5.17
CA PRO A 149 5.51 -9.20 4.21
C PRO A 149 4.29 -8.27 4.17
N SER A 150 3.13 -8.77 4.55
CA SER A 150 1.85 -8.06 4.46
C SER A 150 1.01 -8.25 5.72
N ILE A 151 0.03 -7.36 5.88
CA ILE A 151 -1.09 -7.50 6.80
C ILE A 151 -2.34 -7.58 5.93
N ILE A 152 -2.88 -8.79 5.77
CA ILE A 152 -4.11 -9.03 5.03
C ILE A 152 -5.24 -9.10 6.05
N THR A 153 -6.20 -8.19 5.96
CA THR A 153 -7.30 -8.08 6.90
C THR A 153 -8.62 -8.40 6.22
N LEU A 154 -9.37 -9.32 6.80
CA LEU A 154 -10.75 -9.60 6.46
C LEU A 154 -11.64 -9.05 7.58
N CYS A 155 -12.57 -8.19 7.25
CA CYS A 155 -13.47 -7.56 8.20
C CYS A 155 -14.90 -7.46 7.67
N THR A 156 -15.85 -7.29 8.57
CA THR A 156 -17.27 -7.06 8.27
C THR A 156 -17.77 -5.86 9.06
N VAL A 157 -18.89 -5.29 8.66
CA VAL A 157 -19.56 -4.22 9.44
C VAL A 157 -20.16 -4.86 10.70
N LYS A 158 -20.05 -4.16 11.86
CA LYS A 158 -20.64 -4.57 13.14
C LYS A 158 -22.15 -4.55 13.10
#